data_021bfb199e54ce969ce01182359cd4c8
#
_entry.id   021bfb199e54ce969ce01182359cd4c8
#
_cell.length_a   1.000
_cell.length_b   1.000
_cell.length_c   1.000
_cell.angle_alpha   90.00
_cell.angle_beta   90.00
_cell.angle_gamma   90.00
#
_symmetry.space_group_name_H-M   'P 1'
#
loop_
_entity.id
_entity.type
_entity.pdbx_description
1 polymer ?
#
loop_
_entity_poly.entity_id
_entity_poly.type
_entity_poly.pdbx_seq_one_letter_code
_entity_poly.pdbx_strand_id
1 'polypeptide(L)'
;MRVLLFDIDTLRADHMGCYGYGRNTTPVMDEIAKEGVRFDDYYCPNAPCLPSRASMISGQYGIHNGIVGHGGTAADMRLQGTTRSFTDDMSENGLFMQFRRAGMHTVSFSSFAERHSAWWFNSGFNEC
;
A
#
# COMPACT_ATOMS: atom_id res chain seq x y z
N MET A 1 -16.68 -12.67 3.64
CA MET A 1 -15.26 -12.79 3.28
C MET A 1 -14.48 -11.85 4.19
N ARG A 2 -13.28 -12.22 4.65
CA ARG A 2 -12.37 -11.32 5.38
C ARG A 2 -11.08 -11.20 4.57
N VAL A 3 -10.54 -9.99 4.47
CA VAL A 3 -9.24 -9.71 3.85
C VAL A 3 -8.37 -9.05 4.90
N LEU A 4 -7.17 -9.55 5.10
CA LEU A 4 -6.18 -9.01 6.01
C LEU A 4 -4.92 -8.68 5.21
N LEU A 5 -4.59 -7.40 5.14
CA LEU A 5 -3.39 -6.89 4.47
C LEU A 5 -2.33 -6.56 5.52
N PHE A 6 -1.20 -7.24 5.47
CA PHE A 6 0.00 -6.87 6.21
C PHE A 6 0.99 -6.20 5.28
N ASP A 7 1.23 -4.92 5.49
CA ASP A 7 2.24 -4.16 4.77
C ASP A 7 3.39 -3.81 5.74
N ILE A 8 4.48 -4.54 5.63
CA ILE A 8 5.64 -4.43 6.53
C ILE A 8 6.71 -3.59 5.86
N ASP A 9 6.93 -2.40 6.43
CA ASP A 9 7.92 -1.47 5.92
C ASP A 9 9.33 -2.06 6.00
N THR A 10 10.13 -1.82 4.97
CA THR A 10 11.54 -2.24 4.85
C THR A 10 11.82 -3.74 4.92
N LEU A 11 10.83 -4.60 5.01
CA LEU A 11 11.03 -6.05 4.95
C LEU A 11 11.38 -6.47 3.52
N ARG A 12 12.55 -7.06 3.36
CA ARG A 12 13.06 -7.57 2.09
C ARG A 12 12.75 -9.07 1.98
N ALA A 13 12.45 -9.53 0.78
CA ALA A 13 12.18 -10.95 0.52
C ALA A 13 13.36 -11.85 0.93
N ASP A 14 14.60 -11.44 0.63
CA ASP A 14 15.82 -12.17 0.98
C ASP A 14 16.13 -12.22 2.49
N HIS A 15 15.28 -11.65 3.34
CA HIS A 15 15.32 -11.76 4.79
C HIS A 15 14.15 -12.57 5.37
N MET A 16 13.41 -13.26 4.52
CA MET A 16 12.30 -14.14 4.91
C MET A 16 12.69 -15.60 4.66
N GLY A 17 12.32 -16.50 5.59
CA GLY A 17 12.64 -17.92 5.50
C GLY A 17 12.05 -18.60 4.26
N CYS A 18 10.82 -18.25 3.89
CA CYS A 18 10.16 -18.77 2.68
C CYS A 18 10.87 -18.40 1.37
N TYR A 19 11.75 -17.40 1.38
CA TYR A 19 12.63 -17.05 0.25
C TYR A 19 14.08 -17.51 0.44
N GLY A 20 14.34 -18.38 1.44
CA GLY A 20 15.65 -18.99 1.63
C GLY A 20 16.58 -18.28 2.62
N TYR A 21 16.08 -17.35 3.43
CA TYR A 21 16.89 -16.73 4.47
C TYR A 21 17.24 -17.74 5.56
N GLY A 22 18.54 -17.84 5.90
CA GLY A 22 19.03 -18.88 6.81
C GLY A 22 18.75 -18.65 8.31
N ARG A 23 18.15 -17.51 8.68
CA ARG A 23 17.76 -17.22 10.07
C ARG A 23 16.24 -17.28 10.21
N ASN A 24 15.77 -17.75 11.36
CA ASN A 24 14.34 -17.83 11.67
C ASN A 24 13.78 -16.46 12.07
N THR A 25 13.61 -15.57 11.10
CA THR A 25 13.13 -14.18 11.29
C THR A 25 11.64 -14.03 11.05
N THR A 26 11.03 -14.91 10.24
CA THR A 26 9.63 -14.79 9.79
C THR A 26 8.85 -16.10 9.93
N PRO A 27 8.89 -16.80 11.09
CA PRO A 27 8.37 -18.17 11.20
C PRO A 27 6.88 -18.29 10.87
N VAL A 28 6.06 -17.32 11.28
CA VAL A 28 4.62 -17.33 10.99
C VAL A 28 4.33 -17.12 9.51
N MET A 29 5.04 -16.20 8.88
CA MET A 29 4.89 -15.96 7.42
C MET A 29 5.38 -17.15 6.61
N ASP A 30 6.43 -17.82 7.07
CA ASP A 30 6.97 -18.99 6.42
C ASP A 30 5.97 -20.16 6.47
N GLU A 31 5.25 -20.34 7.57
CA GLU A 31 4.16 -21.33 7.67
C GLU A 31 2.98 -20.95 6.74
N ILE A 32 2.56 -19.70 6.71
CA ILE A 32 1.49 -19.23 5.80
C ILE A 32 1.91 -19.47 4.34
N ALA A 33 3.16 -19.23 4.00
CA ALA A 33 3.67 -19.43 2.65
C ALA A 33 3.64 -20.89 2.17
N LYS A 34 3.64 -21.86 3.09
CA LYS A 34 3.52 -23.29 2.75
C LYS A 34 2.12 -23.67 2.28
N GLU A 35 1.11 -22.96 2.75
CA GLU A 35 -0.30 -23.24 2.45
C GLU A 35 -0.88 -22.26 1.42
N GLY A 36 -0.20 -21.14 1.20
CA GLY A 36 -0.63 -20.06 0.34
C GLY A 36 0.06 -20.00 -1.01
N VAL A 37 0.04 -18.82 -1.60
CA VAL A 37 0.75 -18.51 -2.84
C VAL A 37 1.90 -17.56 -2.54
N ARG A 38 3.10 -17.92 -2.98
CA ARG A 38 4.28 -17.06 -2.92
C ARG A 38 4.56 -16.48 -4.30
N PHE A 39 4.78 -15.18 -4.37
CA PHE A 39 5.20 -14.51 -5.60
C PHE A 39 6.72 -14.33 -5.57
N ASP A 40 7.42 -14.98 -6.48
CA ASP A 40 8.88 -14.87 -6.58
C ASP A 40 9.30 -13.60 -7.34
N ASP A 41 8.47 -13.18 -8.30
CA ASP A 41 8.67 -11.99 -9.12
C ASP A 41 7.57 -10.97 -8.86
N TYR A 42 7.67 -10.26 -7.74
CA TYR A 42 6.76 -9.16 -7.40
C TYR A 42 7.55 -7.86 -7.26
N TYR A 43 7.27 -6.92 -8.13
CA TYR A 43 8.02 -5.67 -8.24
C TYR A 43 7.21 -4.47 -7.77
N CYS A 44 7.83 -3.65 -6.96
CA CYS A 44 7.29 -2.36 -6.56
C CYS A 44 7.44 -1.37 -7.74
N PRO A 45 6.37 -0.70 -8.17
CA PRO A 45 6.44 0.22 -9.31
C PRO A 45 7.18 1.52 -8.99
N ASN A 46 7.29 1.88 -7.71
CA ASN A 46 7.97 3.08 -7.24
C ASN A 46 8.67 2.81 -5.90
N ALA A 47 9.73 3.56 -5.64
CA ALA A 47 10.46 3.60 -4.38
C ALA A 47 10.66 5.06 -3.96
N PRO A 48 10.82 5.34 -2.67
CA PRO A 48 10.75 4.47 -1.50
C PRO A 48 9.31 4.16 -1.01
N CYS A 49 9.08 3.92 0.28
CA CYS A 49 7.83 3.39 0.84
C CYS A 49 6.58 4.23 0.54
N LEU A 50 6.66 5.57 0.59
CA LEU A 50 5.51 6.43 0.34
C LEU A 50 5.02 6.33 -1.12
N PRO A 51 5.87 6.48 -2.16
CA PRO A 51 5.47 6.27 -3.55
C PRO A 51 4.99 4.84 -3.83
N SER A 52 5.59 3.83 -3.18
CA SER A 52 5.17 2.44 -3.30
C SER A 52 3.73 2.25 -2.84
N ARG A 53 3.41 2.72 -1.64
CA ARG A 53 2.06 2.64 -1.07
C ARG A 53 1.05 3.46 -1.85
N ALA A 54 1.45 4.62 -2.34
CA ALA A 54 0.61 5.42 -3.22
C ALA A 54 0.21 4.65 -4.48
N SER A 55 1.16 3.95 -5.10
CA SER A 55 0.89 3.12 -6.27
C SER A 55 0.01 1.92 -5.95
N MET A 56 0.22 1.26 -4.80
CA MET A 56 -0.60 0.15 -4.34
C MET A 56 -2.06 0.58 -4.13
N ILE A 57 -2.27 1.72 -3.47
CA ILE A 57 -3.62 2.21 -3.13
C ILE A 57 -4.35 2.76 -4.35
N SER A 58 -3.64 3.51 -5.20
CA SER A 58 -4.23 4.15 -6.38
C SER A 58 -4.33 3.24 -7.61
N GLY A 59 -3.55 2.15 -7.65
CA GLY A 59 -3.37 1.35 -8.86
C GLY A 59 -2.60 2.07 -9.98
N GLN A 60 -1.93 3.18 -9.66
CA GLN A 60 -1.25 4.03 -10.63
C GLN A 60 0.24 4.15 -10.36
N TYR A 61 1.04 4.31 -11.42
CA TYR A 61 2.44 4.69 -11.27
C TYR A 61 2.59 6.11 -10.70
N GLY A 62 3.71 6.37 -10.01
CA GLY A 62 3.99 7.68 -9.42
C GLY A 62 3.92 8.85 -10.39
N ILE A 63 4.25 8.64 -11.66
CA ILE A 63 4.11 9.66 -12.71
C ILE A 63 2.65 10.09 -12.93
N HIS A 64 1.70 9.22 -12.63
CA HIS A 64 0.27 9.50 -12.77
C HIS A 64 -0.35 10.03 -11.47
N ASN A 65 0.01 9.45 -10.32
CA ASN A 65 -0.52 9.87 -9.02
C ASN A 65 0.24 11.06 -8.41
N GLY A 66 1.40 11.43 -8.97
CA GLY A 66 2.21 12.57 -8.56
C GLY A 66 3.11 12.32 -7.35
N ILE A 67 3.04 11.15 -6.72
CA ILE A 67 3.85 10.82 -5.54
C ILE A 67 5.12 10.11 -5.98
N VAL A 68 6.23 10.84 -5.91
CA VAL A 68 7.54 10.37 -6.39
C VAL A 68 8.64 10.47 -5.31
N GLY A 69 8.29 10.94 -4.11
CA GLY A 69 9.24 11.08 -3.01
C GLY A 69 8.56 11.14 -1.65
N HIS A 70 9.33 11.39 -0.59
CA HIS A 70 8.89 11.34 0.81
C HIS A 70 8.51 12.70 1.41
N GLY A 71 8.70 13.79 0.72
CA GLY A 71 8.47 15.09 1.31
C GLY A 71 8.20 16.20 0.31
N GLY A 72 7.65 17.29 0.81
CA GLY A 72 7.27 18.43 0.01
C GLY A 72 6.28 18.07 -1.09
N THR A 73 6.36 18.75 -2.21
CA THR A 73 5.47 18.53 -3.37
C THR A 73 5.62 17.14 -4.01
N ALA A 74 6.71 16.43 -3.75
CA ALA A 74 6.95 15.07 -4.23
C ALA A 74 6.14 14.00 -3.45
N ALA A 75 5.58 14.37 -2.31
CA ALA A 75 4.71 13.52 -1.49
C ALA A 75 3.22 13.91 -1.59
N ASP A 76 2.92 14.98 -2.31
CA ASP A 76 1.55 15.43 -2.54
C ASP A 76 0.93 14.65 -3.69
N MET A 77 -0.19 14.00 -3.43
CA MET A 77 -0.93 13.33 -4.49
C MET A 77 -1.53 14.35 -5.45
N ARG A 78 -1.08 14.27 -6.68
CA ARG A 78 -1.52 15.15 -7.77
C ARG A 78 -1.89 14.29 -8.97
N LEU A 79 -3.12 13.86 -8.99
CA LEU A 79 -3.61 13.02 -10.05
C LEU A 79 -3.52 13.73 -11.41
N GLN A 80 -3.03 13.02 -12.39
CA GLN A 80 -3.01 13.48 -13.76
C GLN A 80 -4.41 13.35 -14.34
N GLY A 81 -4.97 14.45 -14.79
CA GLY A 81 -6.31 14.50 -15.36
C GLY A 81 -6.84 15.92 -15.41
N THR A 82 -8.05 16.07 -15.91
CA THR A 82 -8.67 17.37 -16.15
C THR A 82 -9.01 18.15 -14.87
N THR A 83 -9.29 17.46 -13.79
CA THR A 83 -9.72 18.10 -12.54
C THR A 83 -8.60 18.23 -11.51
N ARG A 84 -7.59 17.37 -11.53
CA ARG A 84 -6.48 17.34 -10.55
C ARG A 84 -6.93 17.43 -9.09
N SER A 85 -8.15 17.02 -8.80
CA SER A 85 -8.67 17.06 -7.45
C SER A 85 -8.44 15.72 -6.79
N PHE A 86 -7.90 15.74 -5.58
CA PHE A 86 -7.71 14.54 -4.77
C PHE A 86 -9.01 13.77 -4.57
N THR A 87 -10.11 14.47 -4.41
CA THR A 87 -11.42 13.89 -4.16
C THR A 87 -11.91 13.01 -5.29
N ASP A 88 -11.52 13.29 -6.51
CA ASP A 88 -12.09 12.61 -7.66
C ASP A 88 -11.55 11.19 -7.86
N ASP A 89 -10.28 10.93 -7.55
CA ASP A 89 -9.68 9.62 -7.82
C ASP A 89 -9.52 8.72 -6.59
N MET A 90 -9.03 9.25 -5.46
CA MET A 90 -8.80 8.41 -4.29
C MET A 90 -10.07 8.11 -3.52
N SER A 91 -11.01 9.06 -3.45
CA SER A 91 -12.32 8.82 -2.84
C SER A 91 -13.19 7.89 -3.69
N GLU A 92 -12.93 7.80 -4.99
CA GLU A 92 -13.72 6.98 -5.89
C GLU A 92 -13.04 5.68 -6.31
N ASN A 93 -11.75 5.69 -6.57
CA ASN A 93 -11.05 4.60 -7.23
C ASN A 93 -9.98 3.93 -6.38
N GLY A 94 -9.66 4.46 -5.20
CA GLY A 94 -8.67 3.85 -4.31
C GLY A 94 -9.05 2.43 -3.86
N LEU A 95 -8.04 1.58 -3.68
CA LEU A 95 -8.21 0.16 -3.33
C LEU A 95 -9.18 -0.06 -2.17
N PHE A 96 -9.00 0.66 -1.06
CA PHE A 96 -9.83 0.49 0.13
C PHE A 96 -11.25 1.03 -0.05
N MET A 97 -11.41 2.04 -0.92
CA MET A 97 -12.73 2.53 -1.29
C MET A 97 -13.51 1.49 -2.11
N GLN A 98 -12.83 0.71 -2.97
CA GLN A 98 -13.48 -0.38 -3.70
C GLN A 98 -13.99 -1.47 -2.74
N PHE A 99 -13.21 -1.83 -1.72
CA PHE A 99 -13.70 -2.76 -0.68
C PHE A 99 -14.91 -2.21 0.07
N ARG A 100 -14.88 -0.94 0.43
CA ARG A 100 -16.00 -0.29 1.10
C ARG A 100 -17.26 -0.26 0.22
N ARG A 101 -17.11 0.05 -1.07
CA ARG A 101 -18.22 0.00 -2.05
C ARG A 101 -18.77 -1.41 -2.25
N ALA A 102 -17.95 -2.42 -2.11
CA ALA A 102 -18.36 -3.82 -2.12
C ALA A 102 -19.05 -4.25 -0.80
N GLY A 103 -19.35 -3.31 0.10
CA GLY A 103 -20.05 -3.58 1.35
C GLY A 103 -19.16 -4.12 2.48
N MET A 104 -17.84 -4.05 2.33
CA MET A 104 -16.92 -4.46 3.39
C MET A 104 -16.69 -3.31 4.38
N HIS A 105 -16.65 -3.63 5.66
CA HIS A 105 -16.18 -2.70 6.69
C HIS A 105 -14.65 -2.71 6.68
N THR A 106 -14.04 -1.54 6.48
CA THR A 106 -12.60 -1.37 6.27
C THR A 106 -11.97 -0.67 7.47
N VAL A 107 -10.92 -1.28 8.02
CA VAL A 107 -10.22 -0.78 9.21
C VAL A 107 -8.72 -0.71 8.92
N SER A 108 -8.08 0.37 9.33
CA SER A 108 -6.63 0.55 9.26
C SER A 108 -6.01 0.64 10.65
N PHE A 109 -4.91 -0.05 10.85
CA PHE A 109 -4.04 0.10 12.02
C PHE A 109 -2.66 0.55 11.54
N SER A 110 -2.47 1.84 11.38
CA SER A 110 -1.23 2.40 10.84
C SER A 110 -1.02 3.82 11.32
N SER A 111 0.20 4.17 11.66
CA SER A 111 0.63 5.55 11.88
C SER A 111 1.24 6.20 10.62
N PHE A 112 1.12 5.53 9.47
CA PHE A 112 1.81 5.95 8.25
C PHE A 112 1.31 7.30 7.73
N ALA A 113 0.00 7.52 7.74
CA ALA A 113 -0.61 8.76 7.27
C ALA A 113 -0.10 9.98 8.04
N GLU A 114 -0.09 9.90 9.36
CA GLU A 114 0.36 10.97 10.27
C GLU A 114 1.87 11.20 10.15
N ARG A 115 2.64 10.13 10.15
CA ARG A 115 4.11 10.18 10.09
C ARG A 115 4.64 10.86 8.84
N HIS A 116 3.93 10.71 7.73
CA HIS A 116 4.34 11.23 6.42
C HIS A 116 3.47 12.36 5.90
N SER A 117 2.52 12.85 6.71
CA SER A 117 1.49 13.82 6.27
C SER A 117 0.74 13.33 5.01
N ALA A 118 0.58 12.03 4.91
CA ALA A 118 -0.02 11.34 3.76
C ALA A 118 -1.49 11.02 4.03
N TRP A 119 -2.31 12.04 4.21
CA TRP A 119 -3.73 11.91 4.55
C TRP A 119 -4.55 11.07 3.54
N TRP A 120 -4.11 11.02 2.30
CA TRP A 120 -4.68 10.15 1.26
C TRP A 120 -4.60 8.65 1.60
N PHE A 121 -3.66 8.27 2.46
CA PHE A 121 -3.50 6.88 2.90
C PHE A 121 -4.70 6.38 3.69
N ASN A 122 -5.42 7.26 4.37
CA ASN A 122 -6.62 6.91 5.15
C ASN A 122 -7.90 6.88 4.29
N SER A 123 -7.80 7.19 3.01
CA SER A 123 -8.97 7.20 2.13
C SER A 123 -9.56 5.81 1.94
N GLY A 124 -10.87 5.70 2.17
CA GLY A 124 -11.62 4.45 2.00
C GLY A 124 -11.74 3.59 3.25
N PHE A 125 -11.10 3.95 4.36
CA PHE A 125 -11.33 3.28 5.63
C PHE A 125 -12.57 3.83 6.35
N ASN A 126 -13.27 2.93 7.06
CA ASN A 126 -14.34 3.29 7.97
C ASN A 126 -13.76 3.72 9.32
N GLU A 127 -12.64 3.09 9.71
CA GLU A 127 -11.93 3.34 10.96
C GLU A 127 -10.41 3.34 10.71
N CYS A 128 -9.68 4.30 11.31
CA CYS A 128 -8.23 4.40 11.27
C CYS A 128 -7.68 5.13 12.51
#